data_bbfea790613f5c26234c34c3549408bb
#
_entry.id   bbfea790613f5c26234c34c3549408bb
#
_cell.length_a   1.000
_cell.length_b   1.000
_cell.length_c   1.000
_cell.angle_alpha   90.00
_cell.angle_beta   90.00
_cell.angle_gamma   90.00
#
_symmetry.space_group_name_H-M   'P 1'
#
loop_
_entity.id
_entity.type
_entity.pdbx_description
1 polymer ?
#
loop_
_entity_poly.entity_id
_entity_poly.type
_entity_poly.pdbx_seq_one_letter_code
_entity_poly.pdbx_strand_id
1 'polypeptide(L)'
;RVKSQRGVQFRIWATGILKEYMRKGFAMDDERLKNLGGGGYFKELLERIRDIRASEKVFYRQVLEIYATSIDYNPKAEISIQFFKKVQNKIHYAIHGQTAAEVIYNRADAEKEFMGLTSFAGKQPTLKEAVVAKNYLDEKELRAMGQLVSGYLDFAERQAEREQAMTMQNWAEHLDRILTMSGEQLL
;
A
#
# COMPACT_ATOMS: atom_id res chain seq x y z
N ARG A 1 21.50 36.74 14.92
CA ARG A 1 20.03 36.82 15.03
C ARG A 1 19.51 37.71 13.89
N VAL A 2 18.80 37.16 12.92
CA VAL A 2 18.25 37.95 11.80
C VAL A 2 17.11 38.80 12.33
N LYS A 3 17.27 40.14 12.33
CA LYS A 3 16.30 41.09 12.85
C LYS A 3 15.33 41.63 11.79
N SER A 4 15.51 41.29 10.49
CA SER A 4 14.67 41.80 9.42
C SER A 4 13.25 41.17 9.47
N GLN A 5 12.24 41.92 9.11
CA GLN A 5 10.84 41.44 9.03
C GLN A 5 10.72 40.22 8.11
N ARG A 6 11.40 40.21 6.95
CA ARG A 6 11.46 39.08 6.04
C ARG A 6 12.09 37.83 6.69
N GLY A 7 13.14 38.00 7.48
CA GLY A 7 13.77 36.91 8.21
C GLY A 7 12.89 36.32 9.31
N VAL A 8 12.01 37.14 9.93
CA VAL A 8 11.02 36.64 10.88
C VAL A 8 9.94 35.84 10.17
N GLN A 9 9.40 36.36 9.07
CA GLN A 9 8.40 35.64 8.24
C GLN A 9 8.92 34.32 7.73
N PHE A 10 10.16 34.28 7.20
CA PHE A 10 10.79 33.05 6.76
C PHE A 10 10.90 32.02 7.91
N ARG A 11 11.31 32.45 9.10
CA ARG A 11 11.42 31.50 10.24
C ARG A 11 10.06 30.97 10.66
N ILE A 12 9.02 31.81 10.69
CA ILE A 12 7.66 31.32 11.00
C ILE A 12 7.21 30.28 10.01
N TRP A 13 7.35 30.56 8.72
CA TRP A 13 7.01 29.62 7.64
C TRP A 13 7.83 28.32 7.71
N ALA A 14 9.16 28.41 7.78
CA ALA A 14 10.03 27.24 7.84
C ALA A 14 9.78 26.39 9.09
N THR A 15 9.56 27.03 10.25
CA THR A 15 9.22 26.32 11.49
C THR A 15 7.86 25.62 11.38
N GLY A 16 6.89 26.22 10.69
CA GLY A 16 5.59 25.61 10.41
C GLY A 16 5.74 24.32 9.63
N ILE A 17 6.45 24.36 8.50
CA ILE A 17 6.72 23.20 7.65
C ILE A 17 7.47 22.11 8.42
N LEU A 18 8.54 22.48 9.16
CA LEU A 18 9.30 21.51 9.94
C LEU A 18 8.46 20.84 11.02
N LYS A 19 7.64 21.59 11.75
CA LYS A 19 6.72 21.03 12.77
C LYS A 19 5.71 20.06 12.13
N GLU A 20 5.16 20.42 10.98
CA GLU A 20 4.24 19.57 10.25
C GLU A 20 4.91 18.27 9.83
N TYR A 21 6.08 18.35 9.18
CA TYR A 21 6.85 17.20 8.76
C TYR A 21 7.24 16.31 9.95
N MET A 22 7.74 16.86 11.04
CA MET A 22 8.14 16.09 12.23
C MET A 22 6.96 15.37 12.89
N ARG A 23 5.76 15.96 12.84
CA ARG A 23 4.56 15.37 13.45
C ARG A 23 3.86 14.37 12.55
N LYS A 24 3.73 14.69 11.26
CA LYS A 24 2.93 13.92 10.29
C LYS A 24 3.78 13.01 9.39
N GLY A 25 5.08 13.28 9.24
CA GLY A 25 5.97 12.62 8.27
C GLY A 25 5.88 13.20 6.86
N PHE A 26 5.06 14.24 6.63
CA PHE A 26 4.94 14.95 5.36
C PHE A 26 4.56 16.41 5.59
N ALA A 27 4.87 17.24 4.59
CA ALA A 27 4.36 18.61 4.43
C ALA A 27 4.10 18.86 2.96
N MET A 28 2.93 19.37 2.57
CA MET A 28 2.51 19.56 1.18
C MET A 28 2.03 20.98 0.96
N ASP A 29 2.24 21.46 -0.26
CA ASP A 29 1.65 22.67 -0.79
C ASP A 29 0.49 22.29 -1.73
N ASP A 30 -0.70 22.16 -1.14
CA ASP A 30 -1.90 21.71 -1.84
C ASP A 30 -2.27 22.63 -3.00
N GLU A 31 -2.12 23.95 -2.82
CA GLU A 31 -2.43 24.92 -3.86
C GLU A 31 -1.47 24.77 -5.04
N ARG A 32 -0.20 24.59 -4.78
CA ARG A 32 0.79 24.34 -5.81
C ARG A 32 0.51 23.04 -6.58
N LEU A 33 0.16 21.96 -5.87
CA LEU A 33 -0.17 20.69 -6.50
C LEU A 33 -1.42 20.77 -7.37
N LYS A 34 -2.44 21.52 -6.97
CA LYS A 34 -3.66 21.77 -7.74
C LYS A 34 -3.40 22.63 -8.99
N ASN A 35 -2.61 23.68 -8.84
CA ASN A 35 -2.40 24.69 -9.89
C ASN A 35 -1.41 24.27 -11.00
N LEU A 36 -0.53 23.31 -10.73
CA LEU A 36 0.47 22.83 -11.72
C LEU A 36 -0.11 21.82 -12.74
N GLY A 37 -1.44 21.74 -12.85
CA GLY A 37 -2.10 20.88 -13.86
C GLY A 37 -1.72 19.41 -13.76
N GLY A 38 -1.39 18.92 -12.58
CA GLY A 38 -1.00 17.54 -12.36
C GLY A 38 0.38 17.18 -12.94
N GLY A 39 1.30 18.14 -13.09
CA GLY A 39 2.68 17.91 -13.53
C GLY A 39 3.31 16.68 -12.86
N GLY A 40 4.50 16.28 -13.27
CA GLY A 40 5.17 15.04 -12.79
C GLY A 40 5.14 14.84 -11.28
N TYR A 41 5.12 15.91 -10.48
CA TYR A 41 5.09 15.85 -9.01
C TYR A 41 3.78 15.31 -8.43
N PHE A 42 2.62 15.58 -9.06
CA PHE A 42 1.35 15.00 -8.61
C PHE A 42 1.33 13.49 -8.87
N LYS A 43 1.85 13.07 -10.01
CA LYS A 43 1.99 11.64 -10.34
C LYS A 43 2.96 10.95 -9.38
N GLU A 44 4.10 11.57 -9.09
CA GLU A 44 5.07 11.07 -8.11
C GLU A 44 4.43 10.92 -6.72
N LEU A 45 3.67 11.91 -6.26
CA LEU A 45 2.95 11.84 -4.98
C LEU A 45 1.96 10.68 -4.95
N LEU A 46 1.17 10.49 -6.02
CA LEU A 46 0.23 9.37 -6.12
C LEU A 46 0.94 8.01 -6.09
N GLU A 47 2.08 7.88 -6.77
CA GLU A 47 2.88 6.64 -6.75
C GLU A 47 3.41 6.35 -5.34
N ARG A 48 3.91 7.36 -4.64
CA ARG A 48 4.34 7.22 -3.24
C ARG A 48 3.21 6.82 -2.29
N ILE A 49 2.03 7.44 -2.42
CA ILE A 49 0.86 7.08 -1.61
C ILE A 49 0.46 5.62 -1.88
N ARG A 50 0.42 5.20 -3.15
CA ARG A 50 0.09 3.81 -3.53
C ARG A 50 1.11 2.81 -2.97
N ASP A 51 2.40 3.14 -3.03
CA ASP A 51 3.44 2.28 -2.46
C ASP A 51 3.31 2.16 -0.94
N ILE A 52 3.04 3.26 -0.23
CA ILE A 52 2.78 3.24 1.21
C ILE A 52 1.55 2.37 1.54
N ARG A 53 0.44 2.53 0.83
CA ARG A 53 -0.79 1.72 1.01
C ARG A 53 -0.55 0.24 0.71
N ALA A 54 0.25 -0.06 -0.30
CA ALA A 54 0.61 -1.42 -0.69
C ALA A 54 1.72 -2.03 0.17
N SER A 55 2.33 -1.29 1.10
CA SER A 55 3.27 -1.87 2.05
C SER A 55 2.55 -2.89 2.93
N GLU A 56 3.19 -4.06 3.16
CA GLU A 56 2.54 -5.19 3.84
C GLU A 56 1.92 -4.79 5.18
N LYS A 57 2.62 -4.00 5.98
CA LYS A 57 2.15 -3.55 7.29
C LYS A 57 0.94 -2.63 7.22
N VAL A 58 0.92 -1.67 6.28
CA VAL A 58 -0.18 -0.72 6.13
C VAL A 58 -1.37 -1.43 5.51
N PHE A 59 -1.17 -2.21 4.46
CA PHE A 59 -2.20 -2.99 3.81
C PHE A 59 -2.88 -3.95 4.79
N TYR A 60 -2.10 -4.71 5.58
CA TYR A 60 -2.64 -5.60 6.61
C TYR A 60 -3.53 -4.85 7.61
N ARG A 61 -3.07 -3.69 8.10
CA ARG A 61 -3.86 -2.88 9.04
C ARG A 61 -5.16 -2.41 8.41
N GLN A 62 -5.12 -1.87 7.20
CA GLN A 62 -6.32 -1.37 6.51
C GLN A 62 -7.30 -2.49 6.21
N VAL A 63 -6.83 -3.66 5.78
CA VAL A 63 -7.68 -4.84 5.59
C VAL A 63 -8.34 -5.27 6.91
N LEU A 64 -7.60 -5.27 8.02
CA LEU A 64 -8.19 -5.57 9.33
C LEU A 64 -9.22 -4.54 9.77
N GLU A 65 -8.98 -3.25 9.53
CA GLU A 65 -9.95 -2.17 9.82
C GLU A 65 -11.24 -2.36 9.02
N ILE A 66 -11.15 -2.71 7.74
CA ILE A 66 -12.29 -3.03 6.89
C ILE A 66 -13.05 -4.25 7.44
N TYR A 67 -12.33 -5.33 7.76
CA TYR A 67 -12.96 -6.53 8.28
C TYR A 67 -13.54 -6.36 9.67
N ALA A 68 -13.00 -5.46 10.49
CA ALA A 68 -13.59 -5.12 11.78
C ALA A 68 -14.99 -4.53 11.64
N THR A 69 -15.37 -4.04 10.45
CA THR A 69 -16.74 -3.61 10.14
C THR A 69 -17.67 -4.76 9.74
N SER A 70 -17.15 -5.97 9.52
CA SER A 70 -17.96 -7.12 9.14
C SER A 70 -18.79 -7.60 10.32
N ILE A 71 -20.04 -7.98 10.05
CA ILE A 71 -20.99 -8.45 11.08
C ILE A 71 -20.58 -9.80 11.69
N ASP A 72 -19.76 -10.57 11.01
CA ASP A 72 -19.25 -11.90 11.41
C ASP A 72 -17.76 -11.85 11.80
N TYR A 73 -17.19 -10.65 12.01
CA TYR A 73 -15.80 -10.52 12.39
C TYR A 73 -15.51 -11.01 13.80
N ASN A 74 -14.52 -11.88 13.92
CA ASN A 74 -13.97 -12.32 15.20
C ASN A 74 -12.43 -12.17 15.21
N PRO A 75 -11.88 -11.19 15.95
CA PRO A 75 -10.45 -10.91 15.93
C PRO A 75 -9.57 -12.05 16.45
N LYS A 76 -10.13 -12.99 17.19
CA LYS A 76 -9.42 -14.17 17.74
C LYS A 76 -9.56 -15.41 16.86
N ALA A 77 -10.39 -15.36 15.84
CA ALA A 77 -10.60 -16.51 14.98
C ALA A 77 -9.44 -16.67 14.00
N GLU A 78 -8.91 -17.88 13.88
CA GLU A 78 -7.93 -18.26 12.87
C GLU A 78 -8.41 -17.91 11.44
N ILE A 79 -9.72 -17.88 11.27
CA ILE A 79 -10.40 -17.49 10.02
C ILE A 79 -9.99 -16.09 9.54
N SER A 80 -9.76 -15.12 10.45
CA SER A 80 -9.35 -13.76 10.08
C SER A 80 -7.92 -13.72 9.53
N ILE A 81 -7.02 -14.53 10.10
CA ILE A 81 -5.63 -14.64 9.63
C ILE A 81 -5.59 -15.34 8.26
N GLN A 82 -6.36 -16.43 8.11
CA GLN A 82 -6.44 -17.16 6.85
C GLN A 82 -7.05 -16.30 5.74
N PHE A 83 -8.02 -15.47 6.09
CA PHE A 83 -8.66 -14.58 5.13
C PHE A 83 -7.68 -13.53 4.60
N PHE A 84 -6.86 -12.92 5.45
CA PHE A 84 -5.83 -11.99 5.00
C PHE A 84 -4.86 -12.66 4.02
N LYS A 85 -4.38 -13.86 4.34
CA LYS A 85 -3.50 -14.64 3.45
C LYS A 85 -4.18 -14.92 2.10
N LYS A 86 -5.48 -15.22 2.11
CA LYS A 86 -6.26 -15.45 0.90
C LYS A 86 -6.35 -14.18 0.04
N VAL A 87 -6.63 -13.03 0.64
CA VAL A 87 -6.68 -11.73 -0.06
C VAL A 87 -5.31 -11.39 -0.65
N GLN A 88 -4.25 -11.54 0.12
CA GLN A 88 -2.88 -11.29 -0.34
C GLN A 88 -2.52 -12.19 -1.53
N ASN A 89 -2.79 -13.49 -1.43
CA ASN A 89 -2.52 -14.42 -2.51
C ASN A 89 -3.33 -14.13 -3.77
N LYS A 90 -4.60 -13.72 -3.65
CA LYS A 90 -5.42 -13.32 -4.80
C LYS A 90 -4.83 -12.10 -5.53
N ILE A 91 -4.37 -11.10 -4.78
CA ILE A 91 -3.73 -9.92 -5.37
C ILE A 91 -2.41 -10.31 -6.07
N HIS A 92 -1.57 -11.12 -5.44
CA HIS A 92 -0.35 -11.61 -6.08
C HIS A 92 -0.68 -12.38 -7.37
N TYR A 93 -1.61 -13.33 -7.29
CA TYR A 93 -1.98 -14.16 -8.43
C TYR A 93 -2.54 -13.34 -9.60
N ALA A 94 -3.37 -12.35 -9.32
CA ALA A 94 -3.89 -11.44 -10.31
C ALA A 94 -2.78 -10.73 -11.11
N ILE A 95 -1.67 -10.35 -10.46
CA ILE A 95 -0.61 -9.54 -11.08
C ILE A 95 0.33 -10.38 -11.93
N HIS A 96 0.70 -11.57 -11.48
CA HIS A 96 1.78 -12.37 -12.10
C HIS A 96 1.52 -13.89 -12.13
N GLY A 97 0.29 -14.32 -11.84
CA GLY A 97 -0.10 -15.74 -11.91
C GLY A 97 0.52 -16.64 -10.84
N GLN A 98 1.01 -16.09 -9.75
CA GLN A 98 1.66 -16.84 -8.66
C GLN A 98 1.17 -16.34 -7.30
N THR A 99 1.06 -17.25 -6.34
CA THR A 99 0.84 -16.89 -4.94
C THR A 99 2.11 -16.25 -4.34
N ALA A 100 1.99 -15.60 -3.20
CA ALA A 100 3.14 -15.00 -2.52
C ALA A 100 4.27 -16.02 -2.24
N ALA A 101 3.92 -17.24 -1.85
CA ALA A 101 4.90 -18.29 -1.60
C ALA A 101 5.61 -18.77 -2.88
N GLU A 102 4.86 -18.90 -3.98
CA GLU A 102 5.41 -19.28 -5.29
C GLU A 102 6.35 -18.22 -5.85
N VAL A 103 6.04 -16.93 -5.65
CA VAL A 103 6.95 -15.83 -6.02
C VAL A 103 8.30 -15.98 -5.33
N ILE A 104 8.28 -16.19 -4.01
CA ILE A 104 9.52 -16.37 -3.26
C ILE A 104 10.27 -17.60 -3.76
N TYR A 105 9.57 -18.74 -3.89
CA TYR A 105 10.17 -19.98 -4.32
C TYR A 105 10.82 -19.91 -5.71
N ASN A 106 10.17 -19.23 -6.65
CA ASN A 106 10.62 -19.15 -8.04
C ASN A 106 11.66 -18.05 -8.30
N ARG A 107 11.70 -17.00 -7.46
CA ARG A 107 12.56 -15.83 -7.69
C ARG A 107 13.74 -15.74 -6.74
N ALA A 108 13.66 -16.33 -5.54
CA ALA A 108 14.78 -16.42 -4.63
C ALA A 108 15.87 -17.31 -5.21
N ASP A 109 17.07 -16.76 -5.35
CA ASP A 109 18.21 -17.44 -5.97
C ASP A 109 19.51 -17.01 -5.28
N ALA A 110 20.17 -17.95 -4.63
CA ALA A 110 21.40 -17.69 -3.89
C ALA A 110 22.58 -17.21 -4.78
N GLU A 111 22.51 -17.49 -6.09
CA GLU A 111 23.54 -17.08 -7.05
C GLU A 111 23.30 -15.66 -7.59
N LYS A 112 22.12 -15.10 -7.39
CA LYS A 112 21.80 -13.73 -7.79
C LYS A 112 22.23 -12.72 -6.74
N GLU A 113 22.56 -11.52 -7.21
CA GLU A 113 22.80 -10.39 -6.32
C GLU A 113 21.59 -10.17 -5.42
N PHE A 114 21.83 -9.99 -4.12
CA PHE A 114 20.79 -9.85 -3.10
C PHE A 114 19.76 -10.99 -3.07
N MET A 115 20.14 -12.20 -3.47
CA MET A 115 19.25 -13.36 -3.55
C MET A 115 18.03 -13.15 -4.47
N GLY A 116 18.13 -12.25 -5.45
CA GLY A 116 17.04 -11.90 -6.35
C GLY A 116 16.04 -10.89 -5.81
N LEU A 117 16.26 -10.32 -4.62
CA LEU A 117 15.43 -9.22 -4.11
C LEU A 117 15.65 -7.95 -4.93
N THR A 118 14.55 -7.30 -5.27
CA THR A 118 14.52 -6.02 -5.99
C THR A 118 14.38 -4.82 -5.05
N SER A 119 13.88 -5.05 -3.82
CA SER A 119 13.64 -4.01 -2.80
C SER A 119 13.96 -4.50 -1.41
N PHE A 120 14.76 -3.74 -0.66
CA PHE A 120 15.10 -4.01 0.74
C PHE A 120 15.69 -2.74 1.40
N ALA A 121 15.78 -2.72 2.73
CA ALA A 121 16.37 -1.61 3.47
C ALA A 121 17.87 -1.84 3.68
N GLY A 122 18.65 -0.76 3.64
CA GLY A 122 20.09 -0.81 3.95
C GLY A 122 20.96 -1.32 2.79
N LYS A 123 22.13 -1.90 3.12
CA LYS A 123 23.12 -2.36 2.13
C LYS A 123 22.96 -3.81 1.71
N GLN A 124 22.31 -4.62 2.53
CA GLN A 124 22.08 -6.05 2.30
C GLN A 124 20.71 -6.44 2.83
N PRO A 125 20.01 -7.35 2.13
CA PRO A 125 18.70 -7.83 2.59
C PRO A 125 18.83 -8.65 3.88
N THR A 126 17.80 -8.55 4.71
CA THR A 126 17.64 -9.36 5.91
C THR A 126 16.76 -10.58 5.65
N LEU A 127 16.85 -11.61 6.52
CA LEU A 127 15.94 -12.75 6.43
C LEU A 127 14.46 -12.34 6.49
N LYS A 128 14.14 -11.31 7.27
CA LYS A 128 12.77 -10.77 7.36
C LYS A 128 12.28 -10.19 6.03
N GLU A 129 13.17 -9.60 5.26
CA GLU A 129 12.86 -9.06 3.94
C GLU A 129 12.80 -10.17 2.88
N ALA A 130 13.63 -11.20 3.01
CA ALA A 130 13.66 -12.33 2.09
C ALA A 130 12.37 -13.20 2.11
N VAL A 131 11.59 -13.15 3.18
CA VAL A 131 10.30 -13.87 3.28
C VAL A 131 9.08 -13.03 2.84
N VAL A 132 9.31 -11.84 2.29
CA VAL A 132 8.26 -10.94 1.80
C VAL A 132 8.24 -10.98 0.28
N ALA A 133 7.20 -11.56 -0.31
CA ALA A 133 7.08 -11.75 -1.76
C ALA A 133 7.16 -10.44 -2.56
N LYS A 134 6.61 -9.35 -2.03
CA LYS A 134 6.67 -8.01 -2.63
C LYS A 134 8.11 -7.59 -2.95
N ASN A 135 9.10 -8.02 -2.17
CA ASN A 135 10.49 -7.64 -2.34
C ASN A 135 11.18 -8.29 -3.55
N TYR A 136 10.51 -9.22 -4.21
CA TYR A 136 10.97 -9.88 -5.45
C TYR A 136 10.24 -9.38 -6.71
N LEU A 137 9.33 -8.44 -6.57
CA LEU A 137 8.54 -7.91 -7.68
C LEU A 137 9.32 -6.84 -8.44
N ASP A 138 9.11 -6.80 -9.75
CA ASP A 138 9.64 -5.71 -10.56
C ASP A 138 8.81 -4.41 -10.40
N GLU A 139 9.28 -3.32 -10.98
CA GLU A 139 8.63 -2.00 -10.88
C GLU A 139 7.22 -2.00 -11.46
N LYS A 140 6.97 -2.74 -12.55
CA LYS A 140 5.65 -2.84 -13.19
C LYS A 140 4.68 -3.59 -12.31
N GLU A 141 5.12 -4.72 -11.76
CA GLU A 141 4.35 -5.54 -10.83
C GLU A 141 4.03 -4.79 -9.54
N LEU A 142 5.00 -4.06 -8.97
CA LEU A 142 4.81 -3.21 -7.80
C LEU A 142 3.78 -2.10 -8.07
N ARG A 143 3.84 -1.48 -9.26
CA ARG A 143 2.88 -0.46 -9.66
C ARG A 143 1.47 -1.04 -9.82
N ALA A 144 1.34 -2.18 -10.48
CA ALA A 144 0.05 -2.87 -10.64
C ALA A 144 -0.53 -3.27 -9.28
N MET A 145 0.28 -3.85 -8.39
CA MET A 145 -0.12 -4.17 -7.02
C MET A 145 -0.62 -2.92 -6.27
N GLY A 146 0.12 -1.82 -6.32
CA GLY A 146 -0.27 -0.56 -5.68
C GLY A 146 -1.61 -0.03 -6.20
N GLN A 147 -1.89 -0.17 -7.49
CA GLN A 147 -3.15 0.23 -8.11
C GLN A 147 -4.31 -0.66 -7.64
N LEU A 148 -4.16 -1.98 -7.68
CA LEU A 148 -5.19 -2.92 -7.24
C LEU A 148 -5.51 -2.76 -5.75
N VAL A 149 -4.48 -2.69 -4.90
CA VAL A 149 -4.65 -2.46 -3.46
C VAL A 149 -5.38 -1.16 -3.20
N SER A 150 -4.99 -0.05 -3.85
CA SER A 150 -5.65 1.24 -3.66
C SER A 150 -7.11 1.19 -4.11
N GLY A 151 -7.41 0.60 -5.27
CA GLY A 151 -8.79 0.47 -5.75
C GLY A 151 -9.67 -0.37 -4.83
N TYR A 152 -9.14 -1.45 -4.26
CA TYR A 152 -9.86 -2.28 -3.29
C TYR A 152 -10.14 -1.52 -1.99
N LEU A 153 -9.15 -0.80 -1.47
CA LEU A 153 -9.30 -0.02 -0.24
C LEU A 153 -10.27 1.16 -0.42
N ASP A 154 -10.19 1.89 -1.54
CA ASP A 154 -11.11 2.99 -1.86
C ASP A 154 -12.57 2.49 -1.97
N PHE A 155 -12.76 1.32 -2.59
CA PHE A 155 -14.05 0.67 -2.63
C PHE A 155 -14.56 0.31 -1.23
N ALA A 156 -13.70 -0.27 -0.40
CA ALA A 156 -14.04 -0.71 0.94
C ALA A 156 -14.40 0.47 1.86
N GLU A 157 -13.62 1.55 1.84
CA GLU A 157 -13.92 2.79 2.54
C GLU A 157 -15.31 3.33 2.16
N ARG A 158 -15.64 3.33 0.86
CA ARG A 158 -16.95 3.77 0.38
C ARG A 158 -18.11 2.88 0.83
N GLN A 159 -17.90 1.57 0.98
CA GLN A 159 -18.93 0.68 1.52
C GLN A 159 -19.14 0.91 3.02
N ALA A 160 -18.06 1.12 3.77
CA ALA A 160 -18.13 1.46 5.19
C ALA A 160 -18.88 2.78 5.44
N GLU A 161 -18.63 3.81 4.63
CA GLU A 161 -19.36 5.10 4.70
C GLU A 161 -20.87 4.95 4.44
N ARG A 162 -21.27 3.95 3.66
CA ARG A 162 -22.68 3.65 3.39
C ARG A 162 -23.38 2.84 4.49
N GLU A 163 -22.64 2.47 5.53
CA GLU A 163 -23.14 1.65 6.65
C GLU A 163 -23.78 0.34 6.19
N GLN A 164 -23.36 -0.21 5.06
CA GLN A 164 -23.86 -1.48 4.57
C GLN A 164 -23.28 -2.63 5.39
N ALA A 165 -24.17 -3.43 5.98
CA ALA A 165 -23.75 -4.63 6.68
C ALA A 165 -23.11 -5.63 5.70
N MET A 166 -21.84 -5.91 5.90
CA MET A 166 -21.03 -6.81 5.06
C MET A 166 -20.52 -7.96 5.90
N THR A 167 -20.50 -9.16 5.32
CA THR A 167 -19.79 -10.31 5.88
C THR A 167 -18.36 -10.37 5.34
N MET A 168 -17.48 -11.12 6.00
CA MET A 168 -16.13 -11.38 5.50
C MET A 168 -16.17 -12.03 4.10
N GLN A 169 -17.15 -12.89 3.86
CA GLN A 169 -17.35 -13.51 2.55
C GLN A 169 -17.74 -12.46 1.48
N ASN A 170 -18.60 -11.50 1.81
CA ASN A 170 -18.95 -10.42 0.87
C ASN A 170 -17.71 -9.60 0.46
N TRP A 171 -16.79 -9.32 1.39
CA TRP A 171 -15.54 -8.64 1.07
C TRP A 171 -14.65 -9.43 0.10
N ALA A 172 -14.58 -10.77 0.26
CA ALA A 172 -13.85 -11.64 -0.68
C ALA A 172 -14.44 -11.59 -2.08
N GLU A 173 -15.77 -11.67 -2.19
CA GLU A 173 -16.49 -11.63 -3.46
C GLU A 173 -16.34 -10.27 -4.15
N HIS A 174 -16.30 -9.18 -3.40
CA HIS A 174 -16.03 -7.86 -3.97
C HIS A 174 -14.61 -7.75 -4.52
N LEU A 175 -13.62 -8.30 -3.84
CA LEU A 175 -12.27 -8.37 -4.39
C LEU A 175 -12.26 -9.13 -5.72
N ASP A 176 -12.91 -10.30 -5.79
CA ASP A 176 -12.98 -11.10 -7.02
C ASP A 176 -13.66 -10.33 -8.16
N ARG A 177 -14.72 -9.56 -7.87
CA ARG A 177 -15.36 -8.70 -8.86
C ARG A 177 -14.43 -7.60 -9.36
N ILE A 178 -13.69 -6.94 -8.48
CA ILE A 178 -12.72 -5.90 -8.86
C ILE A 178 -11.65 -6.51 -9.76
N LEU A 179 -11.08 -7.65 -9.41
CA LEU A 179 -10.07 -8.35 -10.20
C LEU A 179 -10.63 -8.75 -11.56
N THR A 180 -11.82 -9.34 -11.61
CA THR A 180 -12.48 -9.70 -12.88
C THR A 180 -12.75 -8.49 -13.76
N MET A 181 -13.25 -7.39 -13.20
CA MET A 181 -13.51 -6.14 -13.95
C MET A 181 -12.23 -5.49 -14.46
N SER A 182 -11.10 -5.70 -13.79
CA SER A 182 -9.79 -5.27 -14.23
C SER A 182 -9.15 -6.18 -15.29
N GLY A 183 -9.83 -7.30 -15.64
CA GLY A 183 -9.30 -8.28 -16.59
C GLY A 183 -8.24 -9.21 -16.03
N GLU A 184 -8.12 -9.27 -14.71
CA GLU A 184 -7.10 -10.05 -14.01
C GLU A 184 -7.55 -11.51 -13.82
N GLN A 185 -6.56 -12.41 -13.68
CA GLN A 185 -6.82 -13.81 -13.38
C GLN A 185 -7.19 -14.01 -11.91
N LEU A 186 -8.15 -14.89 -11.66
CA LEU A 186 -8.56 -15.28 -10.31
C LEU A 186 -7.80 -16.53 -9.84
N LEU A 187 -7.42 -16.55 -8.56
CA LEU A 187 -6.86 -17.70 -7.86
C LEU A 187 -7.97 -18.66 -7.44
#